data_7ad7d7e8ce89194c960d4fe816556c5a
#
_entry.id   7ad7d7e8ce89194c960d4fe816556c5a
#
_cell.length_a   1.000
_cell.length_b   1.000
_cell.length_c   1.000
_cell.angle_alpha   90.00
_cell.angle_beta   90.00
_cell.angle_gamma   90.00
#
_symmetry.space_group_name_H-M   'P 1'
#
loop_
_entity.id
_entity.type
_entity.pdbx_description
1 polymer ?
#
loop_
_entity_poly.entity_id
_entity_poly.type
_entity_poly.pdbx_seq_one_letter_code
_entity_poly.pdbx_strand_id
1 'polypeptide(L)'
;MGIFYKDEPVFGFDVGQSSIKIMQISQSNKQSTVMGYGTTTFDMGAVINGVIVNPEVLIKAAHELIEKHMVGKLTTKHVAVSLPNAHSFSRVITLPKMNQKDLKSAV
;
A
#
# COMPACT_ATOMS: atom_id res chain seq x y z
N MET A 1 -5.23 -17.61 -11.10
CA MET A 1 -5.74 -16.23 -10.98
C MET A 1 -7.16 -16.21 -10.45
N GLY A 2 -7.40 -15.44 -9.42
CA GLY A 2 -8.74 -15.27 -8.86
C GLY A 2 -9.63 -14.43 -9.77
N ILE A 3 -10.91 -14.75 -9.83
CA ILE A 3 -11.95 -14.02 -10.58
C ILE A 3 -12.03 -12.53 -10.18
N PHE A 4 -11.43 -12.16 -9.02
CA PHE A 4 -11.51 -10.84 -8.40
C PHE A 4 -10.23 -10.02 -8.54
N TYR A 5 -9.20 -10.58 -9.16
CA TYR A 5 -7.90 -9.93 -9.32
C TYR A 5 -7.66 -9.58 -10.79
N LYS A 6 -7.57 -8.30 -11.10
CA LYS A 6 -6.83 -7.84 -12.27
C LYS A 6 -5.37 -7.68 -11.86
N ASP A 7 -4.46 -8.25 -12.62
CA ASP A 7 -3.03 -7.99 -12.49
C ASP A 7 -2.74 -6.55 -12.96
N GLU A 8 -3.14 -5.59 -12.16
CA GLU A 8 -2.76 -4.21 -12.37
C GLU A 8 -1.50 -3.92 -11.56
N PRO A 9 -0.53 -3.18 -12.12
CA PRO A 9 0.66 -2.83 -11.37
C PRO A 9 0.27 -2.02 -10.13
N VAL A 10 0.89 -2.35 -9.01
CA VAL A 10 0.73 -1.63 -7.73
C VAL A 10 2.10 -1.30 -7.18
N PHE A 11 2.19 -0.25 -6.38
CA PHE A 11 3.36 -0.02 -5.54
C PHE A 11 3.02 -0.22 -4.07
N GLY A 12 3.98 -0.75 -3.32
CA GLY A 12 3.87 -0.90 -1.87
C GLY A 12 4.14 0.43 -1.17
N PHE A 13 3.33 0.75 -0.18
CA PHE A 13 3.45 1.94 0.66
C PHE A 13 3.36 1.53 2.11
N ASP A 14 4.46 1.68 2.84
CA ASP A 14 4.56 1.31 4.24
C ASP A 14 4.81 2.55 5.10
N VAL A 15 3.94 2.76 6.09
CA VAL A 15 4.04 3.85 7.06
C VAL A 15 4.45 3.26 8.40
N GLY A 16 5.67 3.57 8.84
CA GLY A 16 6.16 3.25 10.17
C GLY A 16 5.88 4.36 11.18
N GLN A 17 6.48 4.28 12.36
CA GLN A 17 6.36 5.31 13.39
C GLN A 17 6.99 6.66 13.03
N SER A 18 8.02 6.64 12.20
CA SER A 18 8.78 7.83 11.81
C SER A 18 9.30 7.79 10.39
N SER A 19 8.88 6.82 9.59
CA SER A 19 9.35 6.67 8.21
C SER A 19 8.27 6.17 7.27
N ILE A 20 8.38 6.59 6.03
CA ILE A 20 7.61 6.08 4.90
C ILE A 20 8.57 5.34 3.97
N LYS A 21 8.15 4.19 3.49
CA LYS A 21 8.86 3.39 2.48
C LYS A 21 7.95 3.10 1.31
N ILE A 22 8.48 3.25 0.12
CA ILE A 22 7.76 3.00 -1.13
C ILE A 22 8.60 2.09 -2.00
N MET A 23 7.98 1.12 -2.65
CA MET A 23 8.64 0.27 -3.64
C MET A 23 7.64 -0.25 -4.66
N GLN A 24 8.03 -0.21 -5.92
CA GLN A 24 7.31 -0.88 -7.01
C GLN A 24 8.20 -1.94 -7.65
N ILE A 25 7.65 -3.13 -7.80
CA ILE A 25 8.29 -4.25 -8.48
C ILE A 25 7.42 -4.65 -9.66
N SER A 26 8.05 -4.88 -10.81
CA SER A 26 7.43 -5.50 -11.97
C SER A 26 7.90 -6.94 -12.08
N GLN A 27 6.97 -7.84 -12.35
CA GLN A 27 7.27 -9.25 -12.62
C GLN A 27 7.02 -9.56 -14.10
N SER A 28 8.03 -10.13 -14.76
CA SER A 28 7.92 -10.62 -16.14
C SER A 28 8.74 -11.89 -16.29
N ASN A 29 8.14 -12.94 -16.84
CA ASN A 29 8.83 -14.19 -17.19
C ASN A 29 9.78 -14.74 -16.10
N LYS A 30 9.34 -14.80 -14.85
CA LYS A 30 10.10 -15.25 -13.68
C LYS A 30 11.24 -14.31 -13.25
N GLN A 31 11.32 -13.12 -13.82
CA GLN A 31 12.21 -12.06 -13.36
C GLN A 31 11.45 -10.96 -12.63
N SER A 32 11.98 -10.53 -11.49
CA SER A 32 11.49 -9.38 -10.75
C SER A 32 12.42 -8.20 -10.99
N THR A 33 11.85 -7.08 -11.37
CA THR A 33 12.59 -5.83 -11.61
C THR A 33 12.06 -4.74 -10.69
N VAL A 34 12.95 -4.07 -9.96
CA VAL A 34 12.58 -2.90 -9.16
C VAL A 34 12.42 -1.71 -10.09
N MET A 35 11.21 -1.17 -10.16
CA MET A 35 10.86 -0.01 -11.00
C MET A 35 11.21 1.30 -10.32
N GLY A 36 10.94 1.39 -9.04
CA GLY A 36 11.26 2.55 -8.23
C GLY A 36 11.13 2.24 -6.74
N TYR A 37 11.92 2.92 -5.94
CA TYR A 37 11.87 2.80 -4.49
C TYR A 37 12.34 4.08 -3.82
N GLY A 38 11.95 4.25 -2.57
CA GLY A 38 12.41 5.36 -1.77
C GLY A 38 11.99 5.23 -0.32
N THR A 39 12.67 5.97 0.52
CA THR A 39 12.34 6.10 1.94
C THR A 39 12.52 7.54 2.40
N THR A 40 11.70 7.97 3.32
CA THR A 40 11.84 9.26 4.00
C THR A 40 11.42 9.14 5.45
N THR A 41 11.86 10.08 6.25
CA THR A 41 11.46 10.20 7.66
C THR A 41 10.52 11.38 7.86
N PHE A 42 9.74 11.32 8.92
CA PHE A 42 8.86 12.39 9.36
C PHE A 42 8.89 12.50 10.90
N ASP A 43 8.27 13.52 11.45
CA ASP A 43 8.20 13.74 12.90
C ASP A 43 7.54 12.54 13.61
N MET A 44 8.23 11.99 14.61
CA MET A 44 7.77 10.84 15.40
C MET A 44 6.41 11.06 16.08
N GLY A 45 6.02 12.29 16.34
CA GLY A 45 4.72 12.61 16.93
C GLY A 45 3.53 12.48 15.98
N ALA A 46 3.77 12.27 14.68
CA ALA A 46 2.70 12.18 13.68
C ALA A 46 1.98 10.82 13.69
N VAL A 47 2.65 9.77 14.15
CA VAL A 47 2.08 8.42 14.30
C VAL A 47 2.34 7.93 15.72
N ILE A 48 1.29 7.61 16.47
CA ILE A 48 1.37 7.13 17.84
C ILE A 48 0.65 5.79 17.94
N ASN A 49 1.37 4.76 18.37
CA ASN A 49 0.84 3.39 18.51
C ASN A 49 0.13 2.87 17.23
N GLY A 50 0.68 3.16 16.06
CA GLY A 50 0.11 2.75 14.78
C GLY A 50 -1.09 3.58 14.31
N VAL A 51 -1.44 4.64 15.03
CA VAL A 51 -2.53 5.58 14.66
C VAL A 51 -1.92 6.88 14.13
N ILE A 52 -2.36 7.28 12.95
CA ILE A 52 -1.96 8.56 12.36
C ILE A 52 -2.73 9.68 13.06
N VAL A 53 -2.03 10.49 13.84
CA VAL A 53 -2.61 11.63 14.58
C VAL A 53 -2.40 12.96 13.86
N ASN A 54 -1.40 13.03 12.97
CA ASN A 54 -1.16 14.21 12.14
C ASN A 54 -0.95 13.81 10.67
N PRO A 55 -2.03 13.67 9.91
CA PRO A 55 -1.95 13.22 8.52
C PRO A 55 -1.23 14.21 7.59
N GLU A 56 -1.24 15.50 7.87
CA GLU A 56 -0.60 16.51 7.03
C GLU A 56 0.91 16.34 6.95
N VAL A 57 1.53 15.96 8.06
CA VAL A 57 2.98 15.66 8.11
C VAL A 57 3.32 14.47 7.20
N LEU A 58 2.48 13.43 7.22
CA LEU A 58 2.67 12.25 6.37
C LEU A 58 2.46 12.58 4.90
N ILE A 59 1.40 13.33 4.59
CA ILE A 59 1.10 13.74 3.21
C ILE A 59 2.25 14.53 2.63
N LYS A 60 2.78 15.50 3.36
CA LYS A 60 3.93 16.30 2.94
C LYS A 60 5.16 15.43 2.70
N ALA A 61 5.49 14.55 3.65
CA ALA A 61 6.63 13.65 3.54
C ALA A 61 6.50 12.68 2.35
N ALA A 62 5.30 12.14 2.12
CA ALA A 62 5.03 11.26 0.99
C ALA A 62 5.15 11.99 -0.36
N HIS A 63 4.64 13.20 -0.47
CA HIS A 63 4.79 14.03 -1.67
C HIS A 63 6.27 14.34 -1.97
N GLU A 64 7.02 14.79 -0.99
CA GLU A 64 8.45 15.06 -1.15
C GLU A 64 9.23 13.82 -1.54
N LEU A 65 8.91 12.67 -0.96
CA LEU A 65 9.53 11.40 -1.33
C LEU A 65 9.27 11.07 -2.79
N ILE A 66 8.03 11.09 -3.23
CA ILE A 66 7.64 10.71 -4.59
C ILE A 66 8.21 11.69 -5.62
N GLU A 67 8.21 12.97 -5.33
CA GLU A 67 8.62 14.00 -6.30
C GLU A 67 10.14 14.18 -6.38
N LYS A 68 10.86 14.00 -5.25
CA LYS A 68 12.27 14.45 -5.17
C LYS A 68 13.27 13.36 -4.79
N HIS A 69 12.84 12.31 -4.09
CA HIS A 69 13.75 11.38 -3.42
C HIS A 69 13.61 9.92 -3.85
N MET A 70 12.81 9.64 -4.87
CA MET A 70 12.70 8.31 -5.44
C MET A 70 13.92 7.97 -6.30
N VAL A 71 14.37 6.72 -6.17
CA VAL A 71 15.24 6.09 -7.16
C VAL A 71 14.35 5.33 -8.13
N GLY A 72 14.50 5.57 -9.44
CA GLY A 72 13.57 5.05 -10.44
C GLY A 72 12.26 5.83 -10.47
N LYS A 73 11.20 5.19 -10.97
CA LYS A 73 9.88 5.82 -11.14
C LYS A 73 8.74 4.86 -10.80
N LEU A 74 7.68 5.41 -10.23
CA LEU A 74 6.40 4.72 -10.12
C LEU A 74 5.66 4.79 -11.47
N THR A 75 5.16 3.66 -11.94
CA THR A 75 4.41 3.56 -13.21
C THR A 75 2.91 3.41 -13.02
N THR A 76 2.45 3.44 -11.77
CA THR A 76 1.04 3.27 -11.40
C THR A 76 0.66 4.24 -10.29
N LYS A 77 -0.63 4.49 -10.16
CA LYS A 77 -1.22 5.21 -9.01
C LYS A 77 -1.92 4.27 -8.04
N HIS A 78 -1.95 2.97 -8.34
CA HIS A 78 -2.53 1.98 -7.44
C HIS A 78 -1.54 1.63 -6.34
N VAL A 79 -2.01 1.68 -5.11
CA VAL A 79 -1.19 1.48 -3.91
C VAL A 79 -1.65 0.26 -3.13
N ALA A 80 -0.69 -0.52 -2.66
CA ALA A 80 -0.90 -1.57 -1.67
C ALA A 80 -0.37 -1.09 -0.32
N VAL A 81 -1.22 -1.07 0.69
CA VAL A 81 -0.89 -0.60 2.04
C VAL A 81 -1.01 -1.74 3.03
N SER A 82 -0.08 -1.84 3.98
CA SER A 82 -0.20 -2.74 5.11
C SER A 82 -1.02 -2.11 6.24
N LEU A 83 -1.82 -2.93 6.94
CA LEU A 83 -2.55 -2.51 8.12
C LEU A 83 -1.92 -3.12 9.38
N PRO A 84 -1.74 -2.35 10.47
CA PRO A 84 -1.26 -2.89 11.73
C PRO A 84 -2.26 -3.89 12.32
N ASN A 85 -1.80 -5.08 12.69
CA ASN A 85 -2.66 -6.11 13.30
C ASN A 85 -3.30 -5.64 14.62
N ALA A 86 -2.64 -4.75 15.35
CA ALA A 86 -3.16 -4.21 16.60
C ALA A 86 -4.46 -3.40 16.44
N HIS A 87 -4.71 -2.89 15.24
CA HIS A 87 -5.88 -2.07 14.92
C HIS A 87 -6.79 -2.68 13.84
N SER A 88 -6.59 -3.95 13.54
CA SER A 88 -7.39 -4.68 12.56
C SER A 88 -7.81 -6.04 13.10
N PHE A 89 -8.94 -6.52 12.66
CA PHE A 89 -9.34 -7.91 12.85
C PHE A 89 -9.73 -8.51 11.51
N SER A 90 -9.50 -9.81 11.37
CA SER A 90 -9.92 -10.54 10.18
C SER A 90 -10.89 -11.65 10.56
N ARG A 91 -11.86 -11.90 9.71
CA ARG A 91 -12.82 -12.97 9.86
C ARG A 91 -12.99 -13.71 8.53
N VAL A 92 -12.98 -15.02 8.59
CA VAL A 92 -13.30 -15.84 7.43
C VAL A 92 -14.83 -15.97 7.33
N ILE A 93 -15.36 -15.62 6.17
CA ILE A 93 -16.78 -15.77 5.85
C ILE A 93 -16.88 -16.78 4.72
N THR A 94 -17.73 -17.79 4.90
CA THR A 94 -18.02 -18.77 3.85
C THR A 94 -19.33 -18.36 3.17
N LEU A 95 -19.26 -18.15 1.87
CA LEU A 95 -20.40 -17.79 1.04
C LEU A 95 -20.61 -18.83 -0.06
N PRO A 96 -21.85 -19.07 -0.50
CA PRO A 96 -22.08 -19.90 -1.68
C PRO A 96 -21.45 -19.27 -2.91
N LYS A 97 -21.15 -20.08 -3.91
CA LYS A 97 -20.59 -19.60 -5.18
C LYS A 97 -21.59 -18.65 -5.85
N MET A 98 -21.15 -17.42 -6.10
CA MET A 98 -22.00 -16.38 -6.68
C MET A 98 -21.20 -15.49 -7.63
N ASN A 99 -21.89 -14.68 -8.42
CA ASN A 99 -21.24 -13.71 -9.29
C ASN A 99 -20.68 -12.51 -8.49
N GLN A 100 -19.88 -11.68 -9.16
CA GLN A 100 -19.18 -10.57 -8.54
C GLN A 100 -20.12 -9.49 -7.98
N LYS A 101 -21.26 -9.27 -8.63
CA LYS A 101 -22.26 -8.28 -8.21
C LYS A 101 -22.93 -8.70 -6.90
N ASP A 102 -23.33 -9.96 -6.83
CA ASP A 102 -23.99 -10.53 -5.65
C ASP A 102 -23.02 -10.63 -4.48
N LEU A 103 -21.75 -10.95 -4.75
CA LEU A 103 -20.71 -10.98 -3.73
C LEU A 103 -20.51 -9.62 -3.06
N LYS A 104 -20.49 -8.53 -3.83
CA LYS A 104 -20.39 -7.18 -3.28
C LYS A 104 -21.55 -6.80 -2.38
N SER A 105 -22.72 -7.34 -2.66
CA SER A 105 -23.92 -7.10 -1.84
C SER A 105 -23.98 -7.99 -0.60
N ALA A 106 -23.34 -9.15 -0.62
CA ALA A 106 -23.32 -10.13 0.47
C ALA A 106 -22.24 -9.84 1.54
N VAL A 107 -21.24 -9.03 1.21
CA VAL A 107 -20.14 -8.62 2.08
C VAL A 107 -20.34 -7.18 2.53
#